data_8f03b4f1a147afc114d6b5923a709b98
#
_entry.id   8f03b4f1a147afc114d6b5923a709b98
#
_cell.length_a   1.000
_cell.length_b   1.000
_cell.length_c   1.000
_cell.angle_alpha   90.00
_cell.angle_beta   90.00
_cell.angle_gamma   90.00
#
_symmetry.space_group_name_H-M   'P 1'
#
loop_
_entity.id
_entity.type
_entity.pdbx_description
1 polymer ?
#
loop_
_entity_poly.entity_id
_entity_poly.type
_entity_poly.pdbx_seq_one_letter_code
_entity_poly.pdbx_strand_id
1 'polypeptide(L)'
;MIDRLGYPRTLFQTIMMAGSIVGNLADSIQKQVGFECKVVLPATHDTASAVMAVPSKEEQPLYISSGTWSLMGTELKEAACDEQSRKHNMTNEGG
;
A
#
# COMPACT_ATOMS: atom_id res chain seq x y z
N MET A 1 -3.70 -16.97 10.79
CA MET A 1 -4.50 -17.44 9.62
C MET A 1 -3.73 -18.49 8.83
N ILE A 2 -2.54 -18.22 8.31
CA ILE A 2 -1.71 -19.14 7.51
C ILE A 2 -1.55 -20.50 8.18
N ASP A 3 -1.05 -20.54 9.42
CA ASP A 3 -0.84 -21.78 10.17
C ASP A 3 -2.16 -22.53 10.45
N ARG A 4 -3.24 -21.79 10.72
CA ARG A 4 -4.56 -22.39 11.00
C ARG A 4 -5.16 -23.07 9.77
N LEU A 5 -4.80 -22.59 8.57
CA LEU A 5 -5.24 -23.15 7.29
C LEU A 5 -4.26 -24.20 6.73
N GLY A 6 -3.14 -24.45 7.43
CA GLY A 6 -2.15 -25.44 7.03
C GLY A 6 -1.31 -25.04 5.81
N TYR A 7 -1.26 -23.75 5.44
CA TYR A 7 -0.43 -23.31 4.34
C TYR A 7 1.05 -23.29 4.73
N PRO A 8 1.96 -23.78 3.88
CA PRO A 8 3.39 -23.66 4.11
C PRO A 8 3.82 -22.19 4.17
N ARG A 9 4.51 -21.80 5.24
CA ARG A 9 5.00 -20.41 5.37
C ARG A 9 5.96 -20.00 4.26
N THR A 10 6.63 -20.95 3.64
CA THR A 10 7.54 -20.73 2.51
C THR A 10 6.86 -20.19 1.25
N LEU A 11 5.52 -20.27 1.15
CA LEU A 11 4.76 -19.65 0.07
C LEU A 11 4.66 -18.11 0.20
N PHE A 12 4.95 -17.59 1.39
CA PHE A 12 4.76 -16.18 1.69
C PHE A 12 6.11 -15.50 1.86
N GLN A 13 6.30 -14.42 1.11
CA GLN A 13 7.48 -13.58 1.22
C GLN A 13 7.39 -12.68 2.44
N THR A 14 8.51 -12.04 2.80
CA THR A 14 8.53 -11.02 3.85
C THR A 14 7.63 -9.85 3.46
N ILE A 15 6.71 -9.49 4.36
CA ILE A 15 5.88 -8.29 4.18
C ILE A 15 6.72 -7.07 4.53
N MET A 16 6.79 -6.12 3.62
CA MET A 16 7.48 -4.86 3.82
C MET A 16 6.48 -3.70 3.70
N MET A 17 6.69 -2.66 4.48
CA MET A 17 5.85 -1.46 4.45
C MET A 17 6.20 -0.57 3.25
N ALA A 18 5.24 0.22 2.80
CA ALA A 18 5.48 1.28 1.82
C ALA A 18 6.59 2.23 2.31
N GLY A 19 7.37 2.78 1.39
CA GLY A 19 8.56 3.57 1.70
C GLY A 19 9.82 2.75 2.03
N SER A 20 9.71 1.42 2.22
CA SER A 20 10.87 0.56 2.47
C SER A 20 11.76 0.42 1.24
N ILE A 21 13.07 0.40 1.46
CA ILE A 21 14.04 0.12 0.40
C ILE A 21 14.12 -1.40 0.21
N VAL A 22 13.78 -1.88 -0.98
CA VAL A 22 13.89 -3.29 -1.35
C VAL A 22 15.36 -3.68 -1.64
N GLY A 23 16.09 -2.80 -2.28
CA GLY A 23 17.48 -3.02 -2.66
C GLY A 23 17.92 -2.04 -3.75
N ASN A 24 19.03 -2.35 -4.39
CA ASN A 24 19.46 -1.61 -5.57
C ASN A 24 18.75 -2.16 -6.82
N LEU A 25 18.69 -1.34 -7.86
CA LEU A 25 18.26 -1.79 -9.17
C LEU A 25 19.14 -2.99 -9.64
N ALA A 26 18.54 -4.00 -10.20
CA ALA A 26 19.28 -5.18 -10.65
C ALA A 26 20.36 -4.81 -11.67
N ASP A 27 21.54 -5.40 -11.57
CA ASP A 27 22.71 -5.09 -12.42
C ASP A 27 22.42 -5.15 -13.92
N SER A 28 21.59 -6.11 -14.34
CA SER A 28 21.18 -6.23 -15.75
C SER A 28 20.39 -5.03 -16.22
N ILE A 29 19.56 -4.45 -15.35
CA ILE A 29 18.74 -3.27 -15.66
C ILE A 29 19.60 -2.01 -15.58
N GLN A 30 20.48 -1.89 -14.56
CA GLN A 30 21.43 -0.76 -14.47
C GLN A 30 22.24 -0.60 -15.75
N LYS A 31 22.73 -1.72 -16.32
CA LYS A 31 23.46 -1.70 -17.59
C LYS A 31 22.63 -1.24 -18.78
N GLN A 32 21.33 -1.54 -18.78
CA GLN A 32 20.42 -1.11 -19.85
C GLN A 32 20.06 0.37 -19.77
N VAL A 33 19.77 0.86 -18.56
CA VAL A 33 19.34 2.26 -18.35
C VAL A 33 20.51 3.22 -18.15
N GLY A 34 21.70 2.72 -17.81
CA GLY A 34 22.91 3.51 -17.66
C GLY A 34 23.05 4.27 -16.32
N PHE A 35 22.24 3.93 -15.30
CA PHE A 35 22.34 4.54 -13.97
C PHE A 35 22.01 3.54 -12.85
N GLU A 36 22.45 3.87 -11.64
CA GLU A 36 22.12 3.16 -10.42
C GLU A 36 21.04 3.91 -9.65
N CYS A 37 20.13 3.16 -9.05
CA CYS A 37 19.14 3.72 -8.11
C CYS A 37 18.68 2.66 -7.11
N LYS A 38 18.06 3.14 -6.02
CA LYS A 38 17.40 2.29 -5.05
C LYS A 38 15.96 2.03 -5.49
N VAL A 39 15.53 0.79 -5.30
CA VAL A 39 14.14 0.38 -5.50
C VAL A 39 13.41 0.55 -4.17
N VAL A 40 12.38 1.36 -4.17
CA VAL A 40 11.55 1.66 -2.98
C VAL A 40 10.15 1.13 -3.24
N LEU A 41 9.55 0.51 -2.23
CA LEU A 41 8.15 0.07 -2.30
C LEU A 41 7.22 1.28 -2.23
N PRO A 42 6.33 1.48 -3.22
CA PRO A 42 5.23 2.43 -3.10
C PRO A 42 4.07 1.82 -2.30
N ALA A 43 3.02 2.58 -2.06
CA ALA A 43 1.71 2.02 -1.79
C ALA A 43 1.30 1.17 -2.99
N THR A 44 1.03 -0.12 -2.78
CA THR A 44 0.91 -1.10 -3.88
C THR A 44 -0.47 -1.16 -4.51
N HIS A 45 -1.47 -0.54 -3.88
CA HIS A 45 -2.80 -0.37 -4.44
C HIS A 45 -2.88 0.97 -5.20
N ASP A 46 -3.43 0.96 -6.41
CA ASP A 46 -3.49 2.13 -7.29
C ASP A 46 -4.27 3.30 -6.66
N THR A 47 -5.39 3.03 -6.01
CA THR A 47 -6.18 4.04 -5.29
C THR A 47 -5.39 4.63 -4.12
N ALA A 48 -4.74 3.82 -3.29
CA ALA A 48 -3.92 4.30 -2.19
C ALA A 48 -2.78 5.18 -2.69
N SER A 49 -2.10 4.77 -3.76
CA SER A 49 -1.06 5.58 -4.40
C SER A 49 -1.59 6.90 -4.95
N ALA A 50 -2.78 6.91 -5.54
CA ALA A 50 -3.41 8.12 -6.06
C ALA A 50 -3.79 9.09 -4.93
N VAL A 51 -4.33 8.58 -3.82
CA VAL A 51 -4.67 9.39 -2.64
C VAL A 51 -3.42 10.03 -2.04
N MET A 52 -2.34 9.27 -1.87
CA MET A 52 -1.06 9.79 -1.36
C MET A 52 -0.45 10.89 -2.26
N ALA A 53 -0.76 10.90 -3.54
CA ALA A 53 -0.26 11.92 -4.48
C ALA A 53 -1.06 13.24 -4.41
N VAL A 54 -2.20 13.29 -3.73
CA VAL A 54 -3.03 14.49 -3.60
C VAL A 54 -2.41 15.44 -2.58
N PRO A 55 -2.05 16.68 -2.94
CA PRO A 55 -1.44 17.63 -2.03
C PRO A 55 -2.50 18.26 -1.10
N SER A 56 -3.01 17.50 -0.15
CA SER A 56 -3.91 18.02 0.87
C SER A 56 -3.14 18.67 2.02
N LYS A 57 -3.72 19.73 2.60
CA LYS A 57 -3.25 20.37 3.83
C LYS A 57 -4.09 19.98 5.05
N GLU A 58 -5.17 19.25 4.83
CA GLU A 58 -6.04 18.75 5.88
C GLU A 58 -5.41 17.54 6.57
N GLU A 59 -5.60 17.41 7.88
CA GLU A 59 -5.08 16.26 8.63
C GLU A 59 -5.81 14.96 8.29
N GLN A 60 -7.09 15.04 7.97
CA GLN A 60 -7.94 13.90 7.61
C GLN A 60 -8.82 14.27 6.42
N PRO A 61 -8.24 14.38 5.22
CA PRO A 61 -9.02 14.72 4.04
C PRO A 61 -9.99 13.60 3.69
N LEU A 62 -11.22 13.96 3.36
CA LEU A 62 -12.15 13.04 2.73
C LEU A 62 -11.83 12.96 1.25
N TYR A 63 -11.63 11.77 0.72
CA TYR A 63 -11.40 11.58 -0.70
C TYR A 63 -12.51 10.72 -1.34
N ILE A 64 -12.72 10.92 -2.62
CA ILE A 64 -13.51 10.06 -3.49
C ILE A 64 -12.67 9.74 -4.72
N SER A 65 -12.31 8.47 -4.87
CA SER A 65 -11.68 7.96 -6.09
C SER A 65 -12.77 7.34 -6.96
N SER A 66 -13.10 8.00 -8.06
CA SER A 66 -14.20 7.58 -8.93
C SER A 66 -13.68 7.13 -10.28
N GLY A 67 -13.85 5.85 -10.57
CA GLY A 67 -13.51 5.20 -11.82
C GLY A 67 -14.58 4.16 -12.16
N THR A 68 -14.17 2.96 -12.53
CA THR A 68 -15.08 1.81 -12.68
C THR A 68 -15.82 1.50 -11.38
N TRP A 69 -15.12 1.68 -10.26
CA TRP A 69 -15.66 1.68 -8.90
C TRP A 69 -15.54 3.09 -8.33
N SER A 70 -16.38 3.42 -7.36
CA SER A 70 -16.24 4.63 -6.57
C SER A 70 -15.88 4.23 -5.14
N LEU A 71 -14.70 4.63 -4.71
CA LEU A 71 -14.19 4.41 -3.36
C LEU A 71 -14.19 5.73 -2.61
N MET A 72 -14.65 5.72 -1.37
CA MET A 72 -14.65 6.88 -0.50
C MET A 72 -13.93 6.53 0.79
N GLY A 73 -13.08 7.41 1.26
CA GLY A 73 -12.32 7.20 2.47
C GLY A 73 -11.67 8.46 3.01
N THR A 74 -10.89 8.27 4.05
CA THR A 74 -10.07 9.31 4.67
C THR A 74 -8.73 8.73 5.05
N GLU A 75 -7.71 9.58 5.16
CA GLU A 75 -6.40 9.19 5.66
C GLU A 75 -6.43 9.10 7.19
N LEU A 76 -5.84 8.04 7.72
CA LEU A 76 -5.69 7.82 9.15
C LEU A 76 -4.23 7.52 9.47
N LYS A 77 -3.76 7.95 10.65
CA LYS A 77 -2.39 7.64 11.13
C LYS A 77 -2.24 6.16 11.52
N GLU A 78 -3.34 5.52 11.91
CA GLU A 78 -3.39 4.12 12.31
C GLU A 78 -4.64 3.47 11.72
N ALA A 79 -4.54 2.18 11.40
CA ALA A 79 -5.65 1.43 10.85
C ALA A 79 -6.82 1.33 11.84
N ALA A 80 -8.02 1.65 11.39
CA ALA A 80 -9.26 1.50 12.16
C ALA A 80 -9.83 0.09 11.97
N CYS A 81 -9.36 -0.88 12.75
CA CYS A 81 -9.76 -2.28 12.68
C CYS A 81 -10.69 -2.68 13.83
N ASP A 82 -11.71 -1.90 14.08
CA ASP A 82 -12.68 -2.09 15.16
C ASP A 82 -14.01 -2.69 14.68
N GLU A 83 -14.90 -2.94 15.63
CA GLU A 83 -16.23 -3.49 15.36
C GLU A 83 -17.10 -2.54 14.53
N GLN A 84 -16.92 -1.22 14.67
CA GLN A 84 -17.67 -0.25 13.88
C GLN A 84 -17.24 -0.28 12.42
N SER A 85 -15.94 -0.32 12.17
CA SER A 85 -15.40 -0.47 10.81
C SER A 85 -15.93 -1.74 10.15
N ARG A 86 -15.92 -2.86 10.87
CA ARG A 86 -16.49 -4.13 10.41
C ARG A 86 -18.00 -4.02 10.11
N LYS A 87 -18.77 -3.40 11.01
CA LYS A 87 -20.23 -3.23 10.86
C LYS A 87 -20.61 -2.39 9.65
N HIS A 88 -19.79 -1.41 9.32
CA HIS A 88 -20.02 -0.50 8.19
C HIS A 88 -19.28 -0.93 6.91
N ASN A 89 -18.68 -2.12 6.89
CA ASN A 89 -17.91 -2.65 5.76
C ASN A 89 -16.75 -1.73 5.33
N MET A 90 -16.13 -1.04 6.30
CA MET A 90 -14.94 -0.25 6.04
C MET A 90 -13.71 -1.15 6.01
N THR A 91 -12.82 -0.88 5.08
CA THR A 91 -11.51 -1.55 4.95
C THR A 91 -10.40 -0.54 5.21
N ASN A 92 -9.19 -1.06 5.46
CA ASN A 92 -7.99 -0.25 5.57
C ASN A 92 -7.03 -0.66 4.46
N GLU A 93 -6.41 0.32 3.83
CA GLU A 93 -5.35 0.14 2.87
C GLU A 93 -4.09 0.79 3.43
N GLY A 94 -2.96 0.09 3.31
CA GLY A 94 -1.67 0.61 3.75
C GLY A 94 -0.99 1.43 2.66
N GLY A 95 -0.38 2.53 3.05
CA GLY A 95 0.41 3.43 2.22
C GLY A 95 1.67 3.90 2.94
#